data_d5ecb543eb6a82335495d53d4f646d30
#
_entry.id   d5ecb543eb6a82335495d53d4f646d30
#
_cell.length_a   1.000
_cell.length_b   1.000
_cell.length_c   1.000
_cell.angle_alpha   90.00
_cell.angle_beta   90.00
_cell.angle_gamma   90.00
#
_symmetry.space_group_name_H-M   'P 1'
#
loop_
_entity.id
_entity.type
_entity.pdbx_description
1 polymer ?
#
loop_
_entity_poly.entity_id
_entity_poly.type
_entity_poly.pdbx_seq_one_letter_code
_entity_poly.pdbx_strand_id
1 'polypeptide(L)'
;PYVVHEANALPGYANRVGARNASAVGTTFSSTNLPNAVHVGMPLRTEISKLDREALRTKAAKELGLDPNLITLLVTGGSLGAKRINDTVEQSREALSQAGIQVLHILGARSELEPLSEGSYHRIKYLERMDYAFAAADFAVARSGAATVSEFACVGLPAVFVPYPVGNGEQRLNAAD
;
A
#
# COMPACT_ATOMS: atom_id res chain seq x y z
N PRO A 1 -14.33 28.40 -10.09
CA PRO A 1 -13.50 28.01 -8.94
C PRO A 1 -13.21 26.51 -9.00
N TYR A 2 -11.98 26.13 -8.60
CA TYR A 2 -11.55 24.75 -8.47
C TYR A 2 -10.55 24.62 -7.32
N VAL A 3 -10.37 23.42 -6.81
CA VAL A 3 -9.36 23.08 -5.81
C VAL A 3 -8.37 22.09 -6.39
N VAL A 4 -7.15 22.10 -5.88
CA VAL A 4 -6.10 21.13 -6.23
C VAL A 4 -5.73 20.35 -4.98
N HIS A 5 -5.62 19.04 -5.11
CA HIS A 5 -5.03 18.17 -4.11
C HIS A 5 -3.85 17.41 -4.73
N GLU A 6 -2.67 17.55 -4.11
CA GLU A 6 -1.49 16.78 -4.51
C GLU A 6 -1.27 15.61 -3.56
N ALA A 7 -1.35 14.42 -4.11
CA ALA A 7 -1.22 13.18 -3.37
C ALA A 7 0.24 12.82 -3.08
N ASN A 8 1.19 13.20 -3.93
CA ASN A 8 2.59 12.79 -3.81
C ASN A 8 3.45 13.87 -3.13
N ALA A 9 4.55 13.44 -2.51
CA ALA A 9 5.55 14.34 -1.95
C ALA A 9 6.19 15.22 -3.04
N LEU A 10 6.41 14.68 -4.25
CA LEU A 10 6.85 15.44 -5.42
C LEU A 10 5.65 15.81 -6.29
N PRO A 11 5.29 17.10 -6.39
CA PRO A 11 4.09 17.49 -7.13
C PRO A 11 4.23 17.29 -8.64
N GLY A 12 3.18 16.73 -9.24
CA GLY A 12 3.06 16.56 -10.68
C GLY A 12 2.94 17.89 -11.42
N TYR A 13 3.32 17.91 -12.71
CA TYR A 13 3.31 19.14 -13.52
C TYR A 13 1.91 19.79 -13.59
N ALA A 14 0.87 19.00 -13.77
CA ALA A 14 -0.51 19.49 -13.83
C ALA A 14 -0.91 20.21 -12.54
N ASN A 15 -0.60 19.65 -11.37
CA ASN A 15 -0.89 20.25 -10.07
C ASN A 15 -0.03 21.51 -9.83
N ARG A 16 1.23 21.54 -10.29
CA ARG A 16 2.08 22.75 -10.22
C ARG A 16 1.51 23.91 -11.04
N VAL A 17 0.95 23.64 -12.22
CA VAL A 17 0.29 24.66 -13.03
C VAL A 17 -1.06 25.04 -12.44
N GLY A 18 -1.88 24.05 -12.06
CA GLY A 18 -3.22 24.26 -11.51
C GLY A 18 -3.21 25.02 -10.18
N ALA A 19 -2.24 24.76 -9.31
CA ALA A 19 -2.15 25.41 -8.00
C ALA A 19 -2.03 26.93 -8.05
N ARG A 20 -1.54 27.50 -9.16
CA ARG A 20 -1.33 28.96 -9.30
C ARG A 20 -2.63 29.77 -9.23
N ASN A 21 -3.74 29.19 -9.71
CA ASN A 21 -5.04 29.87 -9.82
C ASN A 21 -6.16 29.09 -9.10
N ALA A 22 -5.82 28.08 -8.31
CA ALA A 22 -6.78 27.31 -7.53
C ALA A 22 -7.34 28.15 -6.37
N SER A 23 -8.61 27.93 -6.04
CA SER A 23 -9.25 28.55 -4.87
C SER A 23 -8.70 28.02 -3.56
N ALA A 24 -8.22 26.77 -3.56
CA ALA A 24 -7.51 26.14 -2.43
C ALA A 24 -6.56 25.06 -2.96
N VAL A 25 -5.48 24.82 -2.24
CA VAL A 25 -4.48 23.79 -2.54
C VAL A 25 -4.25 22.95 -1.28
N GLY A 26 -4.52 21.66 -1.37
CA GLY A 26 -4.24 20.66 -0.32
C GLY A 26 -3.07 19.76 -0.71
N THR A 27 -2.30 19.29 0.28
CA THR A 27 -1.22 18.32 0.07
C THR A 27 -1.32 17.17 1.06
N THR A 28 -0.92 15.98 0.61
CA THR A 28 -0.83 14.79 1.46
C THR A 28 0.40 14.82 2.36
N PHE A 29 1.53 15.30 1.83
CA PHE A 29 2.80 15.35 2.55
C PHE A 29 3.16 16.79 2.90
N SER A 30 3.76 16.99 4.07
CA SER A 30 4.20 18.31 4.53
C SER A 30 5.35 18.86 3.71
N SER A 31 6.15 17.99 3.14
CA SER A 31 7.28 18.30 2.25
C SER A 31 6.86 18.77 0.85
N THR A 32 5.59 18.62 0.46
CA THR A 32 5.12 18.96 -0.89
C THR A 32 5.11 20.49 -1.12
N ASN A 33 5.96 20.96 -2.02
CA ASN A 33 6.09 22.39 -2.31
C ASN A 33 5.14 22.83 -3.45
N LEU A 34 4.01 23.44 -3.07
CA LEU A 34 3.06 24.10 -3.96
C LEU A 34 2.63 25.47 -3.41
N PRO A 35 2.29 26.45 -4.28
CA PRO A 35 1.83 27.78 -3.85
C PRO A 35 0.57 27.68 -2.96
N ASN A 36 0.60 28.36 -1.82
CA ASN A 36 -0.54 28.44 -0.86
C ASN A 36 -1.08 27.09 -0.39
N ALA A 37 -0.23 26.06 -0.42
CA ALA A 37 -0.65 24.72 0.00
C ALA A 37 -0.88 24.62 1.51
N VAL A 38 -1.93 23.88 1.87
CA VAL A 38 -2.22 23.47 3.24
C VAL A 38 -2.05 21.96 3.33
N HIS A 39 -1.28 21.48 4.31
CA HIS A 39 -1.17 20.05 4.59
C HIS A 39 -2.49 19.54 5.17
N VAL A 40 -3.18 18.72 4.42
CA VAL A 40 -4.51 18.16 4.76
C VAL A 40 -4.50 16.64 4.88
N GLY A 41 -3.40 15.98 4.49
CA GLY A 41 -3.29 14.54 4.46
C GLY A 41 -3.97 13.88 3.24
N MET A 42 -3.96 12.54 3.23
CA MET A 42 -4.63 11.73 2.22
C MET A 42 -6.08 11.45 2.63
N PRO A 43 -7.07 11.70 1.77
CA PRO A 43 -8.43 11.25 2.00
C PRO A 43 -8.50 9.72 1.89
N LEU A 44 -8.62 9.05 3.03
CA LEU A 44 -8.70 7.60 3.12
C LEU A 44 -10.15 7.13 3.24
N ARG A 45 -10.42 5.91 2.78
CA ARG A 45 -11.70 5.25 2.97
C ARG A 45 -11.98 5.04 4.46
N THR A 46 -13.25 5.11 4.85
CA THR A 46 -13.65 4.98 6.25
C THR A 46 -13.22 3.64 6.86
N GLU A 47 -13.26 2.56 6.07
CA GLU A 47 -12.86 1.21 6.47
C GLU A 47 -11.37 1.13 6.84
N ILE A 48 -10.56 2.04 6.27
CA ILE A 48 -9.12 2.13 6.58
C ILE A 48 -8.89 3.12 7.72
N SER A 49 -9.46 4.32 7.63
CA SER A 49 -9.20 5.39 8.63
C SER A 49 -9.76 5.10 10.03
N LYS A 50 -10.70 4.17 10.14
CA LYS A 50 -11.28 3.70 11.41
C LYS A 50 -10.99 2.25 11.72
N LEU A 51 -10.00 1.66 11.05
CA LEU A 51 -9.66 0.25 11.21
C LEU A 51 -9.08 -0.02 12.60
N ASP A 52 -9.75 -0.88 13.35
CA ASP A 52 -9.18 -1.54 14.52
C ASP A 52 -8.60 -2.90 14.06
N ARG A 53 -7.28 -2.92 13.87
CA ARG A 53 -6.58 -4.10 13.35
C ARG A 53 -6.68 -5.28 14.32
N GLU A 54 -6.56 -5.02 15.61
CA GLU A 54 -6.59 -6.08 16.63
C GLU A 54 -7.97 -6.74 16.69
N ALA A 55 -9.02 -5.95 16.78
CA ALA A 55 -10.39 -6.44 16.81
C ALA A 55 -10.80 -7.21 15.55
N LEU A 56 -10.27 -6.79 14.36
CA LEU A 56 -10.61 -7.41 13.09
C LEU A 56 -9.73 -8.62 12.71
N ARG A 57 -8.52 -8.75 13.29
CA ARG A 57 -7.48 -9.73 12.89
C ARG A 57 -8.01 -11.16 12.69
N THR A 58 -8.61 -11.72 13.71
CA THR A 58 -9.07 -13.13 13.68
C THR A 58 -10.12 -13.36 12.60
N LYS A 59 -11.06 -12.43 12.45
CA LYS A 59 -12.08 -12.52 11.40
C LYS A 59 -11.45 -12.37 10.02
N ALA A 60 -10.61 -11.37 9.84
CA ALA A 60 -9.93 -11.08 8.58
C ALA A 60 -9.05 -12.26 8.13
N ALA A 61 -8.25 -12.82 9.03
CA ALA A 61 -7.42 -13.99 8.72
C ALA A 61 -8.28 -15.17 8.24
N LYS A 62 -9.34 -15.51 8.96
CA LYS A 62 -10.26 -16.62 8.57
C LYS A 62 -10.89 -16.40 7.20
N GLU A 63 -11.37 -15.22 6.92
CA GLU A 63 -11.97 -14.86 5.61
C GLU A 63 -10.96 -14.95 4.45
N LEU A 64 -9.68 -14.69 4.74
CA LEU A 64 -8.58 -14.78 3.78
C LEU A 64 -7.93 -16.18 3.70
N GLY A 65 -8.43 -17.14 4.48
CA GLY A 65 -7.86 -18.50 4.53
C GLY A 65 -6.51 -18.58 5.25
N LEU A 66 -6.22 -17.61 6.15
CA LEU A 66 -4.98 -17.48 6.90
C LEU A 66 -5.16 -17.99 8.34
N ASP A 67 -4.05 -18.42 8.96
CA ASP A 67 -4.01 -18.70 10.40
C ASP A 67 -3.74 -17.41 11.18
N PRO A 68 -4.66 -16.96 12.07
CA PRO A 68 -4.47 -15.72 12.83
C PRO A 68 -3.32 -15.78 13.86
N ASN A 69 -2.79 -16.97 14.15
CA ASN A 69 -1.71 -17.17 15.12
C ASN A 69 -0.32 -17.10 14.48
N LEU A 70 -0.23 -17.13 13.15
CA LEU A 70 1.04 -17.03 12.44
C LEU A 70 1.40 -15.57 12.14
N ILE A 71 2.71 -15.30 12.10
CA ILE A 71 3.23 -14.02 11.59
C ILE A 71 2.91 -13.93 10.10
N THR A 72 2.18 -12.90 9.69
CA THR A 72 1.70 -12.73 8.33
C THR A 72 2.39 -11.57 7.62
N LEU A 73 3.08 -11.87 6.52
CA LEU A 73 3.61 -10.90 5.57
C LEU A 73 2.57 -10.60 4.49
N LEU A 74 2.17 -9.33 4.39
CA LEU A 74 1.42 -8.83 3.25
C LEU A 74 2.37 -8.38 2.13
N VAL A 75 2.14 -8.87 0.91
CA VAL A 75 2.88 -8.42 -0.27
C VAL A 75 1.91 -7.82 -1.27
N THR A 76 2.16 -6.58 -1.70
CA THR A 76 1.34 -5.92 -2.73
C THR A 76 2.13 -4.94 -3.58
N GLY A 77 1.92 -5.00 -4.89
CA GLY A 77 2.47 -4.05 -5.87
C GLY A 77 1.48 -2.94 -6.26
N GLY A 78 0.33 -2.85 -5.57
CA GLY A 78 -0.80 -2.01 -5.95
C GLY A 78 -1.73 -2.70 -6.96
N SER A 79 -2.79 -2.00 -7.40
CA SER A 79 -3.88 -2.56 -8.21
C SER A 79 -3.43 -3.20 -9.53
N LEU A 80 -2.40 -2.66 -10.17
CA LEU A 80 -1.85 -3.19 -11.42
C LEU A 80 -0.80 -4.28 -11.22
N GLY A 81 -0.28 -4.40 -10.01
CA GLY A 81 0.80 -5.32 -9.65
C GLY A 81 2.20 -4.75 -9.88
N ALA A 82 3.20 -5.49 -9.40
CA ALA A 82 4.61 -5.14 -9.51
C ALA A 82 5.43 -6.41 -9.82
N LYS A 83 5.65 -6.68 -11.10
CA LYS A 83 6.31 -7.91 -11.56
C LYS A 83 7.57 -8.24 -10.73
N ARG A 84 8.46 -7.26 -10.52
CA ARG A 84 9.71 -7.47 -9.78
C ARG A 84 9.48 -7.87 -8.31
N ILE A 85 8.48 -7.29 -7.64
CA ILE A 85 8.12 -7.70 -6.27
C ILE A 85 7.54 -9.10 -6.32
N ASN A 86 6.61 -9.36 -7.24
CA ASN A 86 5.97 -10.67 -7.39
C ASN A 86 7.01 -11.77 -7.63
N ASP A 87 7.93 -11.56 -8.58
CA ASP A 87 8.98 -12.54 -8.92
C ASP A 87 9.92 -12.79 -7.73
N THR A 88 10.33 -11.74 -7.01
CA THR A 88 11.24 -11.87 -5.86
C THR A 88 10.59 -12.66 -4.72
N VAL A 89 9.33 -12.34 -4.40
CA VAL A 89 8.61 -13.04 -3.32
C VAL A 89 8.32 -14.49 -3.70
N GLU A 90 7.99 -14.76 -4.96
CA GLU A 90 7.82 -16.13 -5.46
C GLU A 90 9.09 -16.96 -5.29
N GLN A 91 10.26 -16.40 -5.60
CA GLN A 91 11.56 -17.06 -5.39
C GLN A 91 11.92 -17.25 -3.92
N SER A 92 11.32 -16.46 -3.03
CA SER A 92 11.59 -16.50 -1.58
C SER A 92 10.63 -17.40 -0.80
N ARG A 93 9.68 -18.07 -1.45
CA ARG A 93 8.60 -18.85 -0.80
C ARG A 93 9.14 -19.86 0.21
N GLU A 94 10.13 -20.64 -0.19
CA GLU A 94 10.69 -21.69 0.67
C GLU A 94 11.37 -21.09 1.91
N ALA A 95 12.15 -20.03 1.74
CA ALA A 95 12.82 -19.35 2.85
C ALA A 95 11.82 -18.72 3.83
N LEU A 96 10.75 -18.12 3.33
CA LEU A 96 9.66 -17.56 4.16
C LEU A 96 8.94 -18.67 4.94
N SER A 97 8.65 -19.78 4.29
CA SER A 97 8.02 -20.95 4.94
C SER A 97 8.91 -21.55 6.03
N GLN A 98 10.21 -21.71 5.77
CA GLN A 98 11.18 -22.21 6.76
C GLN A 98 11.33 -21.25 7.95
N ALA A 99 11.14 -19.95 7.74
CA ALA A 99 11.11 -18.94 8.80
C ALA A 99 9.77 -18.91 9.58
N GLY A 100 8.80 -19.77 9.25
CA GLY A 100 7.48 -19.78 9.89
C GLY A 100 6.62 -18.57 9.53
N ILE A 101 6.90 -17.90 8.43
CA ILE A 101 6.15 -16.70 7.97
C ILE A 101 5.05 -17.14 7.00
N GLN A 102 3.82 -16.78 7.33
CA GLN A 102 2.69 -16.87 6.43
C GLN A 102 2.65 -15.67 5.48
N VAL A 103 2.31 -15.90 4.22
CA VAL A 103 2.31 -14.85 3.19
C VAL A 103 0.94 -14.68 2.58
N LEU A 104 0.43 -13.47 2.59
CA LEU A 104 -0.68 -13.01 1.75
C LEU A 104 -0.11 -12.18 0.59
N HIS A 105 -0.06 -12.77 -0.61
CA HIS A 105 0.50 -12.12 -1.79
C HIS A 105 -0.61 -11.65 -2.74
N ILE A 106 -0.83 -10.35 -2.83
CA ILE A 106 -1.78 -9.71 -3.75
C ILE A 106 -1.03 -9.28 -5.01
N LEU A 107 -1.21 -10.04 -6.06
CA LEU A 107 -0.44 -9.95 -7.32
C LEU A 107 -0.66 -8.66 -8.10
N GLY A 108 -1.91 -8.15 -8.07
CA GLY A 108 -2.40 -7.09 -8.96
C GLY A 108 -2.95 -7.63 -10.29
N ALA A 109 -3.85 -6.87 -10.89
CA ALA A 109 -4.68 -7.29 -12.02
C ALA A 109 -3.90 -7.70 -13.28
N ARG A 110 -2.69 -7.15 -13.49
CA ARG A 110 -1.86 -7.43 -14.68
C ARG A 110 -0.83 -8.54 -14.47
N SER A 111 -0.81 -9.19 -13.32
CA SER A 111 0.13 -10.28 -13.08
C SER A 111 -0.21 -11.50 -13.95
N GLU A 112 0.80 -12.14 -14.51
CA GLU A 112 0.67 -13.41 -15.24
C GLU A 112 0.62 -14.63 -14.30
N LEU A 113 1.06 -14.46 -13.04
CA LEU A 113 0.99 -15.52 -12.04
C LEU A 113 -0.46 -15.82 -11.67
N GLU A 114 -0.79 -17.09 -11.52
CA GLU A 114 -2.13 -17.53 -11.14
C GLU A 114 -2.31 -17.59 -9.61
N PRO A 115 -3.55 -17.49 -9.08
CA PRO A 115 -3.83 -17.71 -7.67
C PRO A 115 -3.30 -19.08 -7.20
N LEU A 116 -2.85 -19.12 -5.93
CA LEU A 116 -2.31 -20.32 -5.32
C LEU A 116 -2.54 -20.27 -3.82
N SER A 117 -2.87 -21.41 -3.22
CA SER A 117 -2.89 -21.59 -1.76
C SER A 117 -2.16 -22.88 -1.45
N GLU A 118 -0.95 -22.77 -0.89
CA GLU A 118 -0.09 -23.91 -0.60
C GLU A 118 0.66 -23.67 0.72
N GLY A 119 0.38 -24.51 1.72
CA GLY A 119 0.94 -24.36 3.05
C GLY A 119 0.65 -22.98 3.65
N SER A 120 1.68 -22.25 4.01
CA SER A 120 1.61 -20.87 4.55
C SER A 120 1.65 -19.77 3.48
N TYR A 121 1.58 -20.12 2.19
CA TYR A 121 1.66 -19.15 1.09
C TYR A 121 0.33 -19.05 0.34
N HIS A 122 -0.29 -17.86 0.42
CA HIS A 122 -1.59 -17.55 -0.18
C HIS A 122 -1.43 -16.43 -1.18
N ARG A 123 -1.66 -16.72 -2.46
CA ARG A 123 -1.50 -15.81 -3.58
C ARG A 123 -2.84 -15.59 -4.28
N ILE A 124 -3.26 -14.33 -4.37
CA ILE A 124 -4.52 -13.93 -5.01
C ILE A 124 -4.29 -12.82 -6.04
N LYS A 125 -5.14 -12.71 -7.03
CA LYS A 125 -5.03 -11.65 -8.07
C LYS A 125 -5.33 -10.27 -7.52
N TYR A 126 -6.43 -10.15 -6.79
CA TYR A 126 -6.96 -8.88 -6.32
C TYR A 126 -7.74 -9.08 -5.01
N LEU A 127 -7.75 -8.08 -4.19
CA LEU A 127 -8.53 -8.03 -2.96
C LEU A 127 -9.24 -6.68 -2.86
N GLU A 128 -10.57 -6.69 -2.78
CA GLU A 128 -11.36 -5.48 -2.60
C GLU A 128 -11.26 -4.96 -1.15
N ARG A 129 -11.32 -5.87 -0.19
CA ARG A 129 -11.29 -5.63 1.25
C ARG A 129 -9.84 -5.53 1.77
N MET A 130 -9.13 -4.45 1.37
CA MET A 130 -7.76 -4.22 1.84
C MET A 130 -7.66 -4.02 3.35
N ASP A 131 -8.72 -3.54 3.99
CA ASP A 131 -8.84 -3.48 5.46
C ASP A 131 -8.64 -4.86 6.11
N TYR A 132 -9.12 -5.94 5.49
CA TYR A 132 -8.87 -7.30 5.97
C TYR A 132 -7.41 -7.71 5.81
N ALA A 133 -6.78 -7.39 4.68
CA ALA A 133 -5.34 -7.64 4.51
C ALA A 133 -4.51 -6.89 5.54
N PHE A 134 -4.84 -5.61 5.81
CA PHE A 134 -4.12 -4.80 6.80
C PHE A 134 -4.35 -5.30 8.24
N ALA A 135 -5.56 -5.78 8.56
CA ALA A 135 -5.84 -6.35 9.87
C ALA A 135 -5.13 -7.69 10.11
N ALA A 136 -5.05 -8.55 9.08
CA ALA A 136 -4.41 -9.85 9.19
C ALA A 136 -2.89 -9.80 9.20
N ALA A 137 -2.27 -8.77 8.59
CA ALA A 137 -0.82 -8.67 8.42
C ALA A 137 -0.09 -8.13 9.65
N ASP A 138 1.11 -8.60 9.91
CA ASP A 138 2.02 -8.06 10.92
C ASP A 138 3.00 -7.06 10.31
N PHE A 139 3.40 -7.26 9.06
CA PHE A 139 4.25 -6.35 8.29
C PHE A 139 3.97 -6.51 6.80
N ALA A 140 4.49 -5.58 5.99
CA ALA A 140 4.23 -5.57 4.57
C ALA A 140 5.48 -5.31 3.71
N VAL A 141 5.44 -5.78 2.47
CA VAL A 141 6.31 -5.35 1.37
C VAL A 141 5.44 -4.77 0.27
N ALA A 142 5.66 -3.52 -0.10
CA ALA A 142 4.81 -2.83 -1.05
C ALA A 142 5.53 -1.79 -1.90
N ARG A 143 4.85 -1.32 -2.97
CA ARG A 143 5.21 -0.06 -3.63
C ARG A 143 4.87 1.12 -2.72
N SER A 144 5.63 2.22 -2.84
CA SER A 144 5.44 3.46 -2.08
C SER A 144 4.59 4.49 -2.83
N GLY A 145 3.47 4.05 -3.42
CA GLY A 145 2.45 4.98 -3.89
C GLY A 145 1.87 5.78 -2.71
N ALA A 146 1.52 7.05 -2.92
CA ALA A 146 1.07 7.92 -1.85
C ALA A 146 -0.09 7.34 -1.03
N ALA A 147 -1.10 6.74 -1.68
CA ALA A 147 -2.21 6.09 -0.98
C ALA A 147 -1.72 4.93 -0.09
N THR A 148 -0.84 4.06 -0.61
CA THR A 148 -0.32 2.90 0.16
C THR A 148 0.47 3.35 1.38
N VAL A 149 1.34 4.35 1.23
CA VAL A 149 2.12 4.91 2.37
C VAL A 149 1.17 5.49 3.41
N SER A 150 0.19 6.30 2.98
CA SER A 150 -0.79 6.92 3.89
C SER A 150 -1.70 5.90 4.56
N GLU A 151 -2.15 4.86 3.85
CA GLU A 151 -2.95 3.76 4.40
C GLU A 151 -2.15 3.00 5.46
N PHE A 152 -0.91 2.60 5.18
CA PHE A 152 -0.07 1.86 6.13
C PHE A 152 0.27 2.70 7.36
N ALA A 153 0.59 3.98 7.18
CA ALA A 153 0.83 4.89 8.30
C ALA A 153 -0.43 5.06 9.17
N CYS A 154 -1.60 5.21 8.55
CA CYS A 154 -2.87 5.37 9.26
C CYS A 154 -3.22 4.16 10.13
N VAL A 155 -2.99 2.95 9.62
CA VAL A 155 -3.32 1.70 10.34
C VAL A 155 -2.16 1.17 11.19
N GLY A 156 -1.00 1.85 11.21
CA GLY A 156 0.17 1.41 11.95
C GLY A 156 0.74 0.07 11.46
N LEU A 157 0.73 -0.20 10.15
CA LEU A 157 1.30 -1.42 9.57
C LEU A 157 2.76 -1.17 9.15
N PRO A 158 3.76 -1.78 9.81
CA PRO A 158 5.16 -1.65 9.42
C PRO A 158 5.37 -2.18 8.00
N ALA A 159 6.18 -1.48 7.20
CA ALA A 159 6.39 -1.90 5.82
C ALA A 159 7.81 -1.65 5.30
N VAL A 160 8.26 -2.53 4.43
CA VAL A 160 9.40 -2.32 3.54
C VAL A 160 8.87 -1.81 2.21
N PHE A 161 9.21 -0.57 1.87
CA PHE A 161 8.81 0.03 0.61
C PHE A 161 9.84 -0.23 -0.48
N VAL A 162 9.35 -0.64 -1.64
CA VAL A 162 10.13 -0.83 -2.88
C VAL A 162 9.62 0.18 -3.90
N PRO A 163 10.18 1.40 -3.95
CA PRO A 163 9.72 2.45 -4.85
C PRO A 163 9.73 2.02 -6.31
N TYR A 164 8.75 2.50 -7.09
CA TYR A 164 8.75 2.28 -8.53
C TYR A 164 9.88 3.09 -9.17
N PRO A 165 10.78 2.45 -9.95
CA PRO A 165 12.01 3.10 -10.41
C PRO A 165 11.80 4.03 -11.62
N VAL A 166 10.59 4.06 -12.19
CA VAL A 166 10.26 4.84 -13.40
C VAL A 166 9.32 5.98 -13.01
N GLY A 167 9.35 7.06 -13.77
CA GLY A 167 8.57 8.27 -13.50
C GLY A 167 9.45 9.42 -13.03
N ASN A 168 8.91 10.32 -12.24
CA ASN A 168 9.62 11.48 -11.70
C ASN A 168 10.29 11.23 -10.33
N GLY A 169 10.26 9.98 -9.84
CA GLY A 169 10.86 9.59 -8.57
C GLY A 169 10.02 9.87 -7.32
N GLU A 170 8.75 10.24 -7.49
CA GLU A 170 7.82 10.57 -6.39
C GLU A 170 7.73 9.46 -5.33
N GLN A 171 7.79 8.18 -5.75
CA GLN A 171 7.66 7.08 -4.79
C GLN A 171 8.82 6.98 -3.79
N ARG A 172 10.04 7.41 -4.17
CA ARG A 172 11.15 7.49 -3.20
C ARG A 172 10.88 8.53 -2.12
N LEU A 173 10.30 9.67 -2.52
CA LEU A 173 10.00 10.77 -1.61
C LEU A 173 8.78 10.45 -0.74
N ASN A 174 7.75 9.80 -1.29
CA ASN A 174 6.58 9.37 -0.51
C ASN A 174 6.95 8.45 0.66
N ALA A 175 8.03 7.68 0.54
CA ALA A 175 8.48 6.75 1.58
C ALA A 175 9.54 7.35 2.53
N ALA A 176 9.92 8.61 2.33
CA ALA A 176 10.97 9.29 3.10
C ALA A 176 10.42 10.34 4.10
N ASP A 177 9.13 10.69 3.98
CA ASP A 177 8.46 11.75 4.76
C ASP A 177 7.80 11.26 6.07
#